data_eaf9fc6ce4f58cbdfe78dd1f76317126
#
_entry.id   eaf9fc6ce4f58cbdfe78dd1f76317126
#
_cell.length_a   1.000
_cell.length_b   1.000
_cell.length_c   1.000
_cell.angle_alpha   90.00
_cell.angle_beta   90.00
_cell.angle_gamma   90.00
#
_symmetry.space_group_name_H-M   'P 1'
#
loop_
_entity.id
_entity.type
_entity.pdbx_description
1 polymer ?
#
loop_
_entity_poly.entity_id
_entity_poly.type
_entity_poly.pdbx_seq_one_letter_code
_entity_poly.pdbx_strand_id
1 'polypeptide(L)'
;MGYEIKEFPRVLARPPVEPTDFTYGDIRNRIIAEGNDDNGTVRYATRRQFVANLTFMQKSNHIDIDSSIDQKFIEISNRQASFNNMSIDEKLAEIANLIENLLKKKGNFVELDYSQVCFGYVTNKMITNYRKQMQCFRHATDSSIAERKNFTEDQKNFLVDYGLTIVKVIYALAK
;
A
#
# COMPACT_ATOMS: atom_id res chain seq x y z
N MET A 1 -5.43 19.63 -13.47
CA MET A 1 -6.41 20.65 -13.85
C MET A 1 -5.96 21.97 -13.30
N GLY A 2 -5.53 22.88 -14.15
CA GLY A 2 -5.13 24.23 -13.73
C GLY A 2 -6.29 25.17 -13.80
N TYR A 3 -7.13 25.19 -12.79
CA TYR A 3 -8.04 26.32 -12.64
C TYR A 3 -7.28 27.46 -12.03
N GLU A 4 -7.18 28.60 -12.74
CA GLU A 4 -6.79 29.82 -12.07
C GLU A 4 -7.94 30.26 -11.19
N ILE A 5 -7.69 30.26 -9.88
CA ILE A 5 -8.73 30.55 -8.88
C ILE A 5 -9.43 31.88 -9.14
N LYS A 6 -8.70 32.88 -9.61
CA LYS A 6 -9.26 34.21 -9.97
C LYS A 6 -10.36 34.19 -11.04
N GLU A 7 -10.44 33.13 -11.83
CA GLU A 7 -11.47 32.95 -12.83
C GLU A 7 -12.71 32.24 -12.33
N PHE A 8 -12.62 31.61 -11.16
CA PHE A 8 -13.71 30.85 -10.58
C PHE A 8 -15.02 31.63 -10.42
N PRO A 9 -15.05 32.89 -10.01
CA PRO A 9 -16.32 33.60 -9.87
C PRO A 9 -17.14 33.54 -11.13
N ARG A 10 -16.51 33.73 -12.28
CA ARG A 10 -17.20 33.66 -13.57
C ARG A 10 -17.64 32.26 -13.95
N VAL A 11 -16.80 31.29 -13.64
CA VAL A 11 -17.08 29.86 -13.89
C VAL A 11 -18.20 29.40 -12.98
N LEU A 12 -18.15 29.76 -11.71
CA LEU A 12 -19.15 29.38 -10.71
C LEU A 12 -20.51 30.08 -10.93
N ALA A 13 -20.53 31.25 -11.57
CA ALA A 13 -21.76 31.93 -11.95
C ALA A 13 -22.53 31.27 -13.12
N ARG A 14 -21.90 30.31 -13.81
CA ARG A 14 -22.56 29.51 -14.84
C ARG A 14 -23.45 28.44 -14.22
N PRO A 15 -24.55 28.05 -14.86
CA PRO A 15 -25.33 26.92 -14.38
C PRO A 15 -24.46 25.68 -14.24
N PRO A 16 -24.67 24.86 -13.18
CA PRO A 16 -23.91 23.66 -12.99
C PRO A 16 -24.10 22.71 -14.15
N VAL A 17 -23.02 22.03 -14.53
CA VAL A 17 -23.10 20.86 -15.38
C VAL A 17 -23.59 19.73 -14.51
N GLU A 18 -24.50 18.90 -15.00
CA GLU A 18 -24.95 17.72 -14.26
C GLU A 18 -23.77 16.83 -13.88
N PRO A 19 -23.58 16.53 -12.60
CA PRO A 19 -22.42 15.80 -12.16
C PRO A 19 -22.53 14.32 -12.54
N THR A 20 -21.49 13.81 -13.15
CA THR A 20 -21.26 12.37 -13.31
C THR A 20 -19.87 12.06 -12.81
N ASP A 21 -19.74 11.29 -11.75
CA ASP A 21 -18.48 10.83 -11.17
C ASP A 21 -17.37 11.90 -11.03
N PHE A 22 -17.40 12.73 -10.02
CA PHE A 22 -16.41 13.78 -9.80
C PHE A 22 -16.14 14.67 -11.02
N THR A 23 -17.17 14.96 -11.72
CA THR A 23 -17.12 15.89 -12.86
C THR A 23 -16.81 17.31 -12.41
N TYR A 24 -16.53 18.16 -13.37
CA TYR A 24 -16.43 19.59 -13.14
C TYR A 24 -17.63 20.17 -12.36
N GLY A 25 -18.83 19.63 -12.58
CA GLY A 25 -20.05 20.05 -11.88
C GLY A 25 -19.99 19.77 -10.38
N ASP A 26 -19.54 18.60 -9.97
CA ASP A 26 -19.40 18.24 -8.55
C ASP A 26 -18.38 19.13 -7.86
N ILE A 27 -17.25 19.34 -8.51
CA ILE A 27 -16.19 20.19 -8.01
C ILE A 27 -16.72 21.63 -7.86
N ARG A 28 -17.41 22.12 -8.84
CA ARG A 28 -18.00 23.46 -8.83
C ARG A 28 -19.03 23.62 -7.72
N ASN A 29 -19.96 22.69 -7.60
CA ASN A 29 -21.01 22.73 -6.58
C ASN A 29 -20.42 22.68 -5.18
N ARG A 30 -19.39 21.88 -4.97
CA ARG A 30 -18.69 21.80 -3.70
C ARG A 30 -17.94 23.08 -3.37
N ILE A 31 -17.27 23.72 -4.33
CA ILE A 31 -16.64 25.04 -4.14
C ILE A 31 -17.69 26.08 -3.75
N ILE A 32 -18.85 26.08 -4.40
CA ILE A 32 -19.95 27.00 -4.06
C ILE A 32 -20.43 26.73 -2.64
N ALA A 33 -20.63 25.46 -2.25
CA ALA A 33 -21.12 25.09 -0.93
C ALA A 33 -20.13 25.48 0.18
N GLU A 34 -18.85 25.30 -0.04
CA GLU A 34 -17.80 25.56 0.94
C GLU A 34 -17.31 27.03 0.91
N GLY A 35 -17.44 27.70 -0.21
CA GLY A 35 -16.90 29.04 -0.43
C GLY A 35 -17.93 30.15 -0.51
N ASN A 36 -19.19 29.84 -0.41
CA ASN A 36 -20.26 30.82 -0.50
C ASN A 36 -20.47 31.53 0.83
N ASP A 37 -20.61 32.86 0.78
CA ASP A 37 -21.07 33.65 1.93
C ASP A 37 -22.59 33.88 1.88
N ASP A 38 -23.12 34.45 2.95
CA ASP A 38 -24.55 34.72 3.11
C ASP A 38 -25.10 35.68 2.04
N ASN A 39 -24.22 36.40 1.34
CA ASN A 39 -24.59 37.34 0.26
C ASN A 39 -24.45 36.72 -1.14
N GLY A 40 -24.14 35.41 -1.22
CA GLY A 40 -23.91 34.73 -2.50
C GLY A 40 -22.56 35.02 -3.14
N THR A 41 -21.64 35.63 -2.40
CA THR A 41 -20.28 35.88 -2.88
C THR A 41 -19.47 34.60 -2.76
N VAL A 42 -18.95 34.11 -3.86
CA VAL A 42 -18.16 32.88 -3.88
C VAL A 42 -16.76 33.18 -3.36
N ARG A 43 -16.37 32.45 -2.31
CA ARG A 43 -15.00 32.42 -1.80
C ARG A 43 -14.18 31.38 -2.53
N TYR A 44 -12.90 31.59 -2.58
CA TYR A 44 -11.98 30.64 -3.21
C TYR A 44 -11.55 29.58 -2.21
N ALA A 45 -11.84 28.32 -2.54
CA ALA A 45 -11.15 27.21 -1.90
C ALA A 45 -9.73 27.12 -2.46
N THR A 46 -8.74 26.93 -1.62
CA THR A 46 -7.40 26.70 -2.10
C THR A 46 -7.32 25.34 -2.79
N ARG A 47 -6.50 25.23 -3.85
CA ARG A 47 -6.24 23.96 -4.53
C ARG A 47 -5.83 22.84 -3.54
N ARG A 48 -5.15 23.21 -2.46
CA ARG A 48 -4.70 22.30 -1.42
C ARG A 48 -5.85 21.73 -0.59
N GLN A 49 -6.83 22.55 -0.22
CA GLN A 49 -8.05 22.10 0.45
C GLN A 49 -8.88 21.20 -0.45
N PHE A 50 -8.91 21.49 -1.72
CA PHE A 50 -9.62 20.72 -2.72
C PHE A 50 -9.05 19.31 -2.88
N VAL A 51 -7.74 19.20 -3.05
CA VAL A 51 -7.04 17.92 -3.17
C VAL A 51 -7.14 17.12 -1.86
N ALA A 52 -7.00 17.76 -0.71
CA ALA A 52 -7.16 17.12 0.59
C ALA A 52 -8.57 16.51 0.76
N ASN A 53 -9.60 17.25 0.40
CA ASN A 53 -10.97 16.78 0.53
C ASN A 53 -11.36 15.68 -0.46
N LEU A 54 -10.74 15.66 -1.64
CA LEU A 54 -10.92 14.57 -2.62
C LEU A 54 -10.16 13.28 -2.21
N THR A 55 -9.05 13.42 -1.49
CA THR A 55 -8.25 12.27 -1.04
C THR A 55 -8.90 11.54 0.14
N PHE A 56 -9.75 12.19 0.93
CA PHE A 56 -10.45 11.57 2.06
C PHE A 56 -11.46 10.49 1.66
N MET A 57 -11.79 10.35 0.39
CA MET A 57 -12.66 9.27 -0.10
C MET A 57 -11.92 7.99 -0.47
N GLN A 58 -10.62 7.97 -0.56
CA GLN A 58 -9.88 6.72 -0.57
C GLN A 58 -9.97 6.11 0.83
N LYS A 59 -10.75 5.03 0.95
CA LYS A 59 -10.58 4.09 2.06
C LYS A 59 -9.14 3.56 1.98
N SER A 60 -8.21 4.28 2.58
CA SER A 60 -6.93 3.68 2.88
C SER A 60 -7.23 2.53 3.83
N ASN A 61 -6.99 1.31 3.40
CA ASN A 61 -6.91 0.17 4.28
C ASN A 61 -5.64 0.35 5.14
N HIS A 62 -5.65 1.38 5.98
CA HIS A 62 -4.54 1.66 6.87
C HIS A 62 -4.42 0.47 7.82
N ILE A 63 -3.38 -0.30 7.65
CA ILE A 63 -3.03 -1.38 8.55
C ILE A 63 -2.22 -0.73 9.67
N ASP A 64 -2.77 -0.76 10.87
CA ASP A 64 -2.05 -0.33 12.05
C ASP A 64 -0.88 -1.31 12.25
N ILE A 65 0.33 -0.88 11.94
CA ILE A 65 1.54 -1.70 12.02
C ILE A 65 2.15 -1.49 13.41
N ASP A 66 2.30 -2.57 14.15
CA ASP A 66 2.99 -2.55 15.44
C ASP A 66 4.44 -2.07 15.26
N SER A 67 4.94 -1.30 16.24
CA SER A 67 6.30 -0.74 16.20
C SER A 67 7.40 -1.81 16.07
N SER A 68 7.17 -3.00 16.60
CA SER A 68 8.10 -4.13 16.47
C SER A 68 8.16 -4.67 15.03
N ILE A 69 7.02 -4.68 14.33
CA ILE A 69 6.94 -5.08 12.92
C ILE A 69 7.58 -4.00 12.05
N ASP A 70 7.36 -2.72 12.36
CA ASP A 70 8.00 -1.58 11.67
C ASP A 70 9.52 -1.66 11.77
N GLN A 71 10.04 -1.91 12.98
CA GLN A 71 11.47 -2.10 13.21
C GLN A 71 12.03 -3.29 12.43
N LYS A 72 11.31 -4.41 12.41
CA LYS A 72 11.71 -5.61 11.67
C LYS A 72 11.68 -5.38 10.16
N PHE A 73 10.70 -4.60 9.67
CA PHE A 73 10.67 -4.18 8.28
C PHE A 73 11.93 -3.37 7.91
N ILE A 74 12.30 -2.39 8.73
CA ILE A 74 13.50 -1.56 8.49
C ILE A 74 14.76 -2.44 8.45
N GLU A 75 14.90 -3.36 9.40
CA GLU A 75 16.03 -4.29 9.47
C GLU A 75 16.17 -5.14 8.19
N ILE A 76 15.08 -5.78 7.78
CA ILE A 76 15.06 -6.69 6.64
C ILE A 76 15.15 -5.93 5.31
N SER A 77 14.35 -4.89 5.12
CA SER A 77 14.26 -4.15 3.85
C SER A 77 15.53 -3.40 3.50
N ASN A 78 16.29 -2.94 4.52
CA ASN A 78 17.55 -2.26 4.37
C ASN A 78 18.77 -3.22 4.46
N ARG A 79 18.52 -4.53 4.57
CA ARG A 79 19.58 -5.54 4.69
C ARG A 79 20.61 -5.17 5.77
N GLN A 80 20.12 -4.81 6.96
CA GLN A 80 21.02 -4.49 8.07
C GLN A 80 21.92 -5.69 8.43
N ALA A 81 23.01 -5.42 9.15
CA ALA A 81 24.01 -6.45 9.48
C ALA A 81 23.40 -7.68 10.16
N SER A 82 22.43 -7.49 11.05
CA SER A 82 21.69 -8.57 11.71
C SER A 82 21.04 -9.52 10.71
N PHE A 83 20.35 -8.98 9.71
CA PHE A 83 19.74 -9.77 8.64
C PHE A 83 20.77 -10.36 7.67
N ASN A 84 21.79 -9.59 7.27
CA ASN A 84 22.79 -10.04 6.32
C ASN A 84 23.63 -11.21 6.83
N ASN A 85 23.87 -11.27 8.13
CA ASN A 85 24.67 -12.33 8.77
C ASN A 85 23.91 -13.64 8.99
N MET A 86 22.58 -13.64 8.76
CA MET A 86 21.77 -14.86 8.81
C MET A 86 22.13 -15.82 7.68
N SER A 87 21.97 -17.11 7.92
CA SER A 87 21.95 -18.10 6.85
C SER A 87 20.81 -17.81 5.87
N ILE A 88 20.89 -18.33 4.65
CA ILE A 88 19.88 -18.11 3.63
C ILE A 88 18.51 -18.67 4.05
N ASP A 89 18.49 -19.79 4.75
CA ASP A 89 17.26 -20.40 5.28
C ASP A 89 16.62 -19.55 6.37
N GLU A 90 17.42 -18.94 7.25
CA GLU A 90 16.93 -18.00 8.26
C GLU A 90 16.38 -16.72 7.61
N LYS A 91 17.04 -16.18 6.59
CA LYS A 91 16.53 -15.03 5.84
C LYS A 91 15.16 -15.31 5.23
N LEU A 92 14.97 -16.47 4.64
CA LEU A 92 13.68 -16.87 4.05
C LEU A 92 12.59 -17.04 5.13
N ALA A 93 12.95 -17.61 6.28
CA ALA A 93 12.03 -17.72 7.41
C ALA A 93 11.59 -16.33 7.94
N GLU A 94 12.55 -15.41 8.12
CA GLU A 94 12.28 -14.06 8.61
C GLU A 94 11.41 -13.23 7.64
N ILE A 95 11.69 -13.31 6.34
CA ILE A 95 10.88 -12.67 5.31
C ILE A 95 9.45 -13.23 5.34
N ALA A 96 9.29 -14.54 5.40
CA ALA A 96 7.98 -15.17 5.44
C ALA A 96 7.18 -14.77 6.71
N ASN A 97 7.84 -14.71 7.86
CA ASN A 97 7.27 -14.24 9.12
C ASN A 97 6.82 -12.78 9.02
N LEU A 98 7.65 -11.92 8.43
CA LEU A 98 7.33 -10.51 8.27
C LEU A 98 6.12 -10.31 7.34
N ILE A 99 6.05 -11.02 6.20
CA ILE A 99 4.90 -10.98 5.30
C ILE A 99 3.62 -11.42 6.04
N GLU A 100 3.71 -12.48 6.85
CA GLU A 100 2.58 -12.95 7.63
C GLU A 100 2.11 -11.91 8.65
N ASN A 101 3.04 -11.30 9.38
CA ASN A 101 2.73 -10.29 10.39
C ASN A 101 2.14 -9.01 9.75
N LEU A 102 2.60 -8.61 8.58
CA LEU A 102 2.07 -7.46 7.86
C LEU A 102 0.65 -7.71 7.32
N LEU A 103 0.34 -8.92 6.88
CA LEU A 103 -0.94 -9.24 6.25
C LEU A 103 -1.99 -9.83 7.21
N LYS A 104 -1.60 -10.31 8.40
CA LYS A 104 -2.50 -11.02 9.30
C LYS A 104 -3.16 -10.03 10.27
N LYS A 105 -4.48 -9.85 10.16
CA LYS A 105 -5.30 -9.09 11.10
C LYS A 105 -6.34 -9.98 11.78
N LYS A 106 -6.37 -9.99 13.09
CA LYS A 106 -7.36 -10.76 13.88
C LYS A 106 -7.51 -12.21 13.41
N GLY A 107 -6.38 -12.83 13.04
CA GLY A 107 -6.34 -14.23 12.59
C GLY A 107 -6.58 -14.44 11.09
N ASN A 108 -7.07 -13.44 10.36
CA ASN A 108 -7.34 -13.52 8.92
C ASN A 108 -6.29 -12.74 8.11
N PHE A 109 -6.04 -13.21 6.88
CA PHE A 109 -5.18 -12.50 5.94
C PHE A 109 -5.98 -11.41 5.20
N VAL A 110 -5.39 -10.22 5.14
CA VAL A 110 -5.94 -9.08 4.39
C VAL A 110 -5.47 -9.17 2.95
N GLU A 111 -6.39 -8.99 2.02
CA GLU A 111 -6.08 -8.78 0.61
C GLU A 111 -5.91 -7.28 0.35
N LEU A 112 -4.84 -6.94 -0.36
CA LEU A 112 -4.51 -5.56 -0.73
C LEU A 112 -4.60 -5.40 -2.25
N ASP A 113 -4.85 -4.17 -2.69
CA ASP A 113 -4.79 -3.82 -4.12
C ASP A 113 -3.36 -3.42 -4.51
N TYR A 114 -2.61 -4.39 -5.01
CA TYR A 114 -1.21 -4.20 -5.41
C TYR A 114 -1.04 -3.44 -6.73
N SER A 115 -2.10 -3.25 -7.50
CA SER A 115 -2.03 -2.56 -8.79
C SER A 115 -1.56 -1.11 -8.66
N GLN A 116 -1.88 -0.47 -7.53
CA GLN A 116 -1.53 0.92 -7.25
C GLN A 116 -0.02 1.16 -7.04
N VAL A 117 0.71 0.15 -6.59
CA VAL A 117 2.14 0.29 -6.26
C VAL A 117 3.03 -0.37 -7.30
N CYS A 118 2.62 -1.52 -7.82
CA CYS A 118 3.47 -2.34 -8.69
C CYS A 118 2.81 -2.77 -10.00
N PHE A 119 1.80 -2.03 -10.47
CA PHE A 119 1.16 -2.24 -11.78
C PHE A 119 0.66 -3.68 -12.01
N GLY A 120 0.36 -4.43 -10.94
CA GLY A 120 -0.06 -5.83 -11.04
C GLY A 120 1.08 -6.83 -11.22
N TYR A 121 2.35 -6.42 -11.17
CA TYR A 121 3.49 -7.34 -11.15
C TYR A 121 3.56 -8.21 -9.89
N VAL A 122 2.96 -7.77 -8.80
CA VAL A 122 2.73 -8.58 -7.59
C VAL A 122 1.22 -8.67 -7.37
N THR A 123 0.74 -9.87 -7.07
CA THR A 123 -0.69 -10.14 -6.84
C THR A 123 -0.90 -10.94 -5.56
N ASN A 124 -2.11 -10.92 -5.01
CA ASN A 124 -2.48 -11.75 -3.86
C ASN A 124 -2.18 -13.25 -4.09
N LYS A 125 -2.38 -13.74 -5.32
CA LYS A 125 -2.07 -15.13 -5.70
C LYS A 125 -0.57 -15.41 -5.62
N MET A 126 0.27 -14.51 -6.11
CA MET A 126 1.73 -14.65 -6.06
C MET A 126 2.25 -14.63 -4.63
N ILE A 127 1.75 -13.72 -3.80
CA ILE A 127 2.12 -13.65 -2.38
C ILE A 127 1.68 -14.91 -1.63
N THR A 128 0.47 -15.41 -1.91
CA THR A 128 -0.02 -16.66 -1.33
C THR A 128 0.86 -17.84 -1.72
N ASN A 129 1.26 -17.94 -2.99
CA ASN A 129 2.16 -18.98 -3.46
C ASN A 129 3.54 -18.88 -2.81
N TYR A 130 4.11 -17.68 -2.78
CA TYR A 130 5.39 -17.44 -2.08
C TYR A 130 5.33 -17.90 -0.63
N ARG A 131 4.30 -17.46 0.11
CA ARG A 131 4.12 -17.87 1.51
C ARG A 131 4.02 -19.38 1.68
N LYS A 132 3.29 -20.07 0.80
CA LYS A 132 3.17 -21.53 0.83
C LYS A 132 4.54 -22.21 0.63
N GLN A 133 5.32 -21.75 -0.32
CA GLN A 133 6.67 -22.28 -0.56
C GLN A 133 7.62 -22.02 0.61
N MET A 134 7.46 -20.89 1.30
CA MET A 134 8.34 -20.52 2.42
C MET A 134 8.00 -21.24 3.72
N GLN A 135 6.89 -21.99 3.80
CA GLN A 135 6.52 -22.70 5.04
C GLN A 135 7.59 -23.70 5.50
N CYS A 136 8.25 -24.38 4.58
CA CYS A 136 9.31 -25.32 4.93
C CYS A 136 10.49 -24.65 5.65
N PHE A 137 10.76 -23.35 5.41
CA PHE A 137 11.82 -22.61 6.11
C PHE A 137 11.42 -22.14 7.51
N ARG A 138 10.13 -22.07 7.81
CA ARG A 138 9.60 -21.63 9.11
C ARG A 138 9.48 -22.77 10.14
N HIS A 139 9.44 -23.99 9.69
CA HIS A 139 9.20 -25.15 10.55
C HIS A 139 10.45 -26.05 10.62
N ALA A 140 10.76 -26.56 11.80
CA ALA A 140 11.91 -27.43 12.04
C ALA A 140 11.53 -28.93 12.06
N THR A 141 10.48 -29.31 11.30
CA THR A 141 10.09 -30.72 11.17
C THR A 141 10.98 -31.45 10.15
N ASP A 142 11.14 -32.76 10.30
CA ASP A 142 11.93 -33.56 9.36
C ASP A 142 11.45 -33.41 7.91
N SER A 143 10.13 -33.34 7.70
CA SER A 143 9.54 -33.10 6.38
C SER A 143 9.94 -31.74 5.81
N SER A 144 9.89 -30.68 6.63
CA SER A 144 10.31 -29.33 6.21
C SER A 144 11.80 -29.27 5.89
N ILE A 145 12.64 -29.93 6.68
CA ILE A 145 14.08 -30.01 6.44
C ILE A 145 14.36 -30.74 5.13
N ALA A 146 13.64 -31.84 4.85
CA ALA A 146 13.77 -32.57 3.60
C ALA A 146 13.33 -31.73 2.40
N GLU A 147 12.23 -30.95 2.54
CA GLU A 147 11.71 -30.06 1.48
C GLU A 147 12.71 -28.93 1.13
N ARG A 148 13.40 -28.34 2.13
CA ARG A 148 14.43 -27.31 1.89
C ARG A 148 15.57 -27.79 1.00
N LYS A 149 15.89 -29.07 1.02
CA LYS A 149 16.95 -29.67 0.20
C LYS A 149 16.62 -29.69 -1.29
N ASN A 150 15.35 -29.53 -1.65
CA ASN A 150 14.91 -29.44 -3.04
C ASN A 150 15.22 -28.08 -3.70
N PHE A 151 15.60 -27.09 -2.91
CA PHE A 151 15.95 -25.77 -3.42
C PHE A 151 17.46 -25.66 -3.62
N THR A 152 17.87 -25.20 -4.80
CA THR A 152 19.27 -24.82 -5.04
C THR A 152 19.61 -23.51 -4.33
N GLU A 153 20.88 -23.22 -4.12
CA GLU A 153 21.36 -21.94 -3.58
C GLU A 153 20.84 -20.74 -4.39
N ASP A 154 20.89 -20.83 -5.72
CA ASP A 154 20.43 -19.76 -6.62
C ASP A 154 18.93 -19.52 -6.48
N GLN A 155 18.13 -20.59 -6.36
CA GLN A 155 16.70 -20.48 -6.10
C GLN A 155 16.41 -19.82 -4.76
N LYS A 156 17.15 -20.17 -3.72
CA LYS A 156 17.01 -19.55 -2.40
C LYS A 156 17.38 -18.07 -2.45
N ASN A 157 18.48 -17.70 -3.11
CA ASN A 157 18.88 -16.32 -3.29
C ASN A 157 17.83 -15.51 -4.04
N PHE A 158 17.31 -16.04 -5.15
CA PHE A 158 16.19 -15.43 -5.86
C PHE A 158 14.98 -15.22 -4.94
N LEU A 159 14.61 -16.21 -4.13
CA LEU A 159 13.47 -16.13 -3.23
C LEU A 159 13.69 -15.10 -2.11
N VAL A 160 14.92 -14.89 -1.64
CA VAL A 160 15.24 -13.79 -0.71
C VAL A 160 14.97 -12.44 -1.38
N ASP A 161 15.49 -12.20 -2.58
CA ASP A 161 15.32 -10.93 -3.30
C ASP A 161 13.87 -10.66 -3.67
N TYR A 162 13.17 -11.68 -4.14
CA TYR A 162 11.76 -11.61 -4.46
C TYR A 162 10.90 -11.35 -3.22
N GLY A 163 11.20 -12.01 -2.11
CA GLY A 163 10.53 -11.81 -0.84
C GLY A 163 10.73 -10.40 -0.28
N LEU A 164 11.93 -9.83 -0.41
CA LEU A 164 12.18 -8.43 -0.05
C LEU A 164 11.33 -7.46 -0.88
N THR A 165 11.16 -7.75 -2.17
CA THR A 165 10.29 -6.95 -3.04
C THR A 165 8.83 -7.02 -2.57
N ILE A 166 8.34 -8.23 -2.28
CA ILE A 166 6.99 -8.44 -1.74
C ILE A 166 6.79 -7.66 -0.44
N VAL A 167 7.72 -7.76 0.51
CA VAL A 167 7.66 -7.05 1.79
C VAL A 167 7.55 -5.54 1.59
N LYS A 168 8.36 -4.96 0.70
CA LYS A 168 8.33 -3.51 0.40
C LYS A 168 6.99 -3.08 -0.19
N VAL A 169 6.43 -3.87 -1.11
CA VAL A 169 5.13 -3.58 -1.74
C VAL A 169 4.00 -3.65 -0.71
N ILE A 170 3.96 -4.70 0.12
CA ILE A 170 2.96 -4.84 1.19
C ILE A 170 3.04 -3.66 2.16
N TYR A 171 4.26 -3.32 2.61
CA TYR A 171 4.47 -2.25 3.57
C TYR A 171 4.06 -0.88 3.03
N ALA A 172 4.34 -0.61 1.75
CA ALA A 172 3.92 0.64 1.09
C ALA A 172 2.39 0.79 1.01
N LEU A 173 1.65 -0.32 0.93
CA LEU A 173 0.18 -0.32 0.91
C LEU A 173 -0.45 -0.37 2.30
N ALA A 174 0.31 -0.82 3.31
CA ALA A 174 -0.17 -0.95 4.67
C ALA A 174 -0.08 0.36 5.47
N LYS A 175 0.79 1.26 5.05
CA LYS A 175 0.96 2.62 5.61
C LYS A 175 0.09 3.64 4.92
#